data_cefaa3e079d029b5310024f73a273e52
#
_entry.id   cefaa3e079d029b5310024f73a273e52
#
_cell.length_a   1.000
_cell.length_b   1.000
_cell.length_c   1.000
_cell.angle_alpha   90.00
_cell.angle_beta   90.00
_cell.angle_gamma   90.00
#
_symmetry.space_group_name_H-M   'P 1'
#
loop_
_entity.id
_entity.type
_entity.pdbx_description
1 polymer ?
#
loop_
_entity_poly.entity_id
_entity_poly.type
_entity_poly.pdbx_seq_one_letter_code
_entity_poly.pdbx_strand_id
1 'polypeptide(L)'
;VSKRFQNITLFSIIFWATIASGQDVSFSQFYTNPLYLNPAFSGSVGVPRVALQYRNQWSGFDNAFTTYSAAFDMPVKKLQGGFGVNILNDAQGNNLLNSMQVNFSYAVYLQLSENYRLHGGLQVGYNQNSLNTSQLVFNDNLDPNYGDHGTSQELAKLTDPNYSFVDLSTGFLIYSKRIFYGVAVHHLTEPKQSYYTGQEDISTLPRKYSAHFGARFPVYLYGHYRKKFDISPQLIIQSQGNFQQINYGLFATKFGLTGGTWFRQNFGLRYDAVILLVGFMKESWQFMYSYDFTVSGLRGDSGGTSEISLSFFLKKIDKKQQLPFYNHYEEKFGMN
;
A
#
# COMPACT_ATOMS: atom_id res chain seq x y z
N VAL A 1 -22.79 -40.70 -26.23
CA VAL A 1 -22.42 -40.47 -24.80
C VAL A 1 -21.43 -39.31 -24.66
N SER A 2 -20.63 -39.00 -25.71
CA SER A 2 -19.55 -38.01 -25.65
C SER A 2 -20.02 -36.53 -25.58
N LYS A 3 -21.09 -36.14 -26.28
CA LYS A 3 -21.57 -34.73 -26.35
C LYS A 3 -22.26 -34.21 -25.08
N ARG A 4 -22.84 -35.10 -24.27
CA ARG A 4 -23.46 -34.68 -22.98
C ARG A 4 -22.42 -34.36 -21.89
N PHE A 5 -21.27 -35.01 -21.91
CA PHE A 5 -20.20 -34.72 -20.94
C PHE A 5 -19.48 -33.40 -21.25
N GLN A 6 -19.31 -33.05 -22.55
CA GLN A 6 -18.71 -31.75 -22.91
C GLN A 6 -19.56 -30.56 -22.49
N ASN A 7 -20.89 -30.65 -22.58
CA ASN A 7 -21.78 -29.56 -22.15
C ASN A 7 -21.85 -29.39 -20.63
N ILE A 8 -21.69 -30.47 -19.85
CA ILE A 8 -21.64 -30.38 -18.38
C ILE A 8 -20.33 -29.73 -17.92
N THR A 9 -19.22 -30.03 -18.59
CA THR A 9 -17.90 -29.43 -18.27
C THR A 9 -17.87 -27.92 -18.63
N LEU A 10 -18.51 -27.53 -19.75
CA LEU A 10 -18.63 -26.12 -20.12
C LEU A 10 -19.52 -25.33 -19.14
N PHE A 11 -20.62 -25.94 -18.67
CA PHE A 11 -21.52 -25.30 -17.72
C PHE A 11 -20.91 -25.16 -16.31
N SER A 12 -20.01 -26.07 -15.93
CA SER A 12 -19.27 -25.99 -14.66
C SER A 12 -18.19 -24.90 -14.65
N ILE A 13 -17.65 -24.53 -15.80
CA ILE A 13 -16.61 -23.48 -15.90
C ILE A 13 -17.24 -22.07 -15.79
N ILE A 14 -18.48 -21.90 -16.25
CA ILE A 14 -19.20 -20.60 -16.19
C ILE A 14 -19.63 -20.24 -14.76
N PHE A 15 -19.77 -21.23 -13.86
CA PHE A 15 -20.23 -20.98 -12.49
C PHE A 15 -19.13 -20.51 -11.49
N TRP A 16 -17.89 -20.40 -11.96
CA TRP A 16 -16.76 -19.89 -11.17
C TRP A 16 -16.31 -18.49 -11.62
N ALA A 17 -17.21 -17.68 -12.14
CA ALA A 17 -16.98 -16.25 -12.23
C ALA A 17 -16.93 -15.71 -10.80
N THR A 18 -15.75 -15.77 -10.19
CA THR A 18 -15.48 -15.06 -8.93
C THR A 18 -15.77 -13.59 -9.18
N ILE A 19 -16.66 -13.00 -8.39
CA ILE A 19 -16.91 -11.57 -8.37
C ILE A 19 -15.56 -10.91 -8.13
N ALA A 20 -14.98 -10.31 -9.16
CA ALA A 20 -13.75 -9.55 -9.06
C ALA A 20 -14.10 -8.26 -8.31
N SER A 21 -13.85 -8.23 -7.01
CA SER A 21 -13.93 -7.02 -6.22
C SER A 21 -12.68 -6.19 -6.46
N GLY A 22 -12.83 -4.89 -6.74
CA GLY A 22 -11.72 -3.95 -6.81
C GLY A 22 -10.92 -3.99 -5.49
N GLN A 23 -9.60 -4.03 -5.61
CA GLN A 23 -8.67 -4.06 -4.48
C GLN A 23 -7.84 -2.79 -4.49
N ASP A 24 -7.56 -2.27 -3.30
CA ASP A 24 -6.61 -1.17 -3.16
C ASP A 24 -5.20 -1.63 -3.49
N VAL A 25 -4.40 -0.66 -3.90
CA VAL A 25 -2.96 -0.87 -4.10
C VAL A 25 -2.32 -1.40 -2.82
N SER A 26 -1.47 -2.42 -2.96
CA SER A 26 -0.69 -2.98 -1.87
C SER A 26 0.79 -2.74 -2.11
N PHE A 27 1.41 -1.89 -1.29
CA PHE A 27 2.84 -1.63 -1.32
C PHE A 27 3.63 -2.74 -0.60
N SER A 28 4.86 -2.97 -1.04
CA SER A 28 5.79 -3.88 -0.37
C SER A 28 6.61 -3.14 0.68
N GLN A 29 6.82 -1.84 0.48
CA GLN A 29 7.51 -0.94 1.42
C GLN A 29 6.49 -0.16 2.26
N PHE A 30 5.73 -0.85 3.10
CA PHE A 30 4.60 -0.29 3.85
C PHE A 30 4.95 0.93 4.70
N TYR A 31 6.14 0.96 5.30
CA TYR A 31 6.53 2.01 6.24
C TYR A 31 7.22 3.21 5.60
N THR A 32 7.46 3.16 4.30
CA THR A 32 7.99 4.33 3.56
C THR A 32 6.89 5.32 3.23
N ASN A 33 5.62 4.84 3.12
CA ASN A 33 4.42 5.67 3.00
C ASN A 33 3.41 5.34 4.11
N PRO A 34 3.71 5.67 5.38
CA PRO A 34 2.88 5.27 6.51
C PRO A 34 1.51 5.94 6.53
N LEU A 35 1.30 7.11 5.88
CA LEU A 35 -0.02 7.74 5.79
C LEU A 35 -1.02 6.89 5.02
N TYR A 36 -0.55 6.19 3.97
CA TYR A 36 -1.37 5.26 3.22
C TYR A 36 -1.74 4.02 4.05
N LEU A 37 -0.86 3.58 4.95
CA LEU A 37 -1.09 2.44 5.82
C LEU A 37 -2.06 2.74 6.96
N ASN A 38 -1.91 3.93 7.59
CA ASN A 38 -2.70 4.30 8.77
C ASN A 38 -2.63 5.82 9.00
N PRO A 39 -3.76 6.54 9.03
CA PRO A 39 -3.79 7.98 9.25
C PRO A 39 -3.20 8.43 10.60
N ALA A 40 -3.13 7.55 11.60
CA ALA A 40 -2.52 7.84 12.89
C ALA A 40 -1.00 8.10 12.82
N PHE A 41 -0.35 7.83 11.68
CA PHE A 41 1.05 8.19 11.45
C PHE A 41 1.27 9.67 11.09
N SER A 42 0.23 10.46 10.87
CA SER A 42 0.38 11.88 10.51
C SER A 42 1.22 12.63 11.54
N GLY A 43 2.37 13.19 11.13
CA GLY A 43 3.32 13.90 11.97
C GLY A 43 4.07 13.06 13.01
N SER A 44 3.93 11.73 12.99
CA SER A 44 4.48 10.80 13.98
C SER A 44 6.01 10.80 14.05
N VAL A 45 6.69 11.21 12.98
CA VAL A 45 8.15 11.35 12.94
C VAL A 45 8.66 12.49 13.82
N GLY A 46 7.79 13.45 14.17
CA GLY A 46 8.14 14.61 14.99
C GLY A 46 8.78 15.76 14.23
N VAL A 47 9.01 15.61 12.93
CA VAL A 47 9.51 16.63 11.99
C VAL A 47 8.73 16.58 10.68
N PRO A 48 8.67 17.69 9.91
CA PRO A 48 8.06 17.65 8.59
C PRO A 48 8.79 16.67 7.68
N ARG A 49 8.02 15.81 6.97
CA ARG A 49 8.52 14.80 6.06
C ARG A 49 7.81 14.89 4.71
N VAL A 50 8.58 14.69 3.65
CA VAL A 50 8.08 14.39 2.29
C VAL A 50 8.46 12.95 1.97
N ALA A 51 7.52 12.16 1.47
CA ALA A 51 7.79 10.79 1.03
C ALA A 51 7.28 10.62 -0.41
N LEU A 52 8.10 10.05 -1.25
CA LEU A 52 7.81 9.72 -2.65
C LEU A 52 7.97 8.22 -2.84
N GLN A 53 7.07 7.61 -3.60
CA GLN A 53 7.07 6.17 -3.84
C GLN A 53 6.64 5.89 -5.28
N TYR A 54 7.35 4.97 -5.90
CA TYR A 54 7.07 4.44 -7.23
C TYR A 54 7.03 2.93 -7.17
N ARG A 55 6.00 2.31 -7.72
CA ARG A 55 5.83 0.87 -7.81
C ARG A 55 5.48 0.48 -9.24
N ASN A 56 6.18 -0.50 -9.75
CA ASN A 56 5.87 -1.17 -11.02
C ASN A 56 5.64 -2.65 -10.72
N GLN A 57 4.38 -3.07 -10.82
CA GLN A 57 3.97 -4.44 -10.49
C GLN A 57 3.78 -5.24 -11.77
N TRP A 58 4.37 -6.45 -11.79
CA TRP A 58 4.27 -7.42 -12.86
C TRP A 58 4.81 -6.89 -14.20
N SER A 59 6.03 -6.40 -14.16
CA SER A 59 6.73 -5.78 -15.32
C SER A 59 6.92 -6.73 -16.52
N GLY A 60 6.67 -8.02 -16.36
CA GLY A 60 6.69 -9.02 -17.44
C GLY A 60 5.47 -8.99 -18.35
N PHE A 61 4.39 -8.33 -17.95
CA PHE A 61 3.21 -8.12 -18.80
C PHE A 61 3.29 -6.76 -19.50
N ASP A 62 2.87 -6.68 -20.75
CA ASP A 62 2.89 -5.44 -21.55
C ASP A 62 2.06 -4.31 -20.92
N ASN A 63 1.11 -4.66 -20.08
CA ASN A 63 0.19 -3.74 -19.41
C ASN A 63 0.43 -3.73 -17.89
N ALA A 64 1.65 -3.45 -17.46
CA ALA A 64 2.03 -3.40 -16.06
C ALA A 64 1.17 -2.43 -15.25
N PHE A 65 0.99 -2.74 -13.96
CA PHE A 65 0.40 -1.83 -13.00
C PHE A 65 1.46 -0.86 -12.50
N THR A 66 1.21 0.44 -12.62
CA THR A 66 2.16 1.48 -12.23
C THR A 66 1.53 2.41 -11.22
N THR A 67 2.12 2.50 -10.04
CA THR A 67 1.63 3.34 -8.95
C THR A 67 2.65 4.40 -8.58
N TYR A 68 2.20 5.63 -8.44
CA TYR A 68 2.95 6.76 -7.89
C TYR A 68 2.29 7.23 -6.61
N SER A 69 3.08 7.54 -5.60
CA SER A 69 2.57 8.17 -4.39
C SER A 69 3.49 9.27 -3.92
N ALA A 70 2.88 10.36 -3.46
CA ALA A 70 3.55 11.48 -2.81
C ALA A 70 2.83 11.79 -1.51
N ALA A 71 3.57 11.89 -0.41
CA ALA A 71 3.00 12.20 0.90
C ALA A 71 3.80 13.33 1.57
N PHE A 72 3.08 14.16 2.30
CA PHE A 72 3.67 15.16 3.19
C PHE A 72 2.99 15.07 4.55
N ASP A 73 3.75 15.07 5.62
CA ASP A 73 3.22 15.15 6.97
C ASP A 73 4.10 16.00 7.89
N MET A 74 3.46 16.61 8.89
CA MET A 74 4.13 17.45 9.86
C MET A 74 3.46 17.42 11.23
N PRO A 75 4.24 17.47 12.33
CA PRO A 75 3.68 17.62 13.65
C PRO A 75 3.23 19.06 13.88
N VAL A 76 2.10 19.23 14.57
CA VAL A 76 1.58 20.54 14.99
C VAL A 76 1.43 20.55 16.51
N LYS A 77 2.49 21.03 17.19
CA LYS A 77 2.57 21.00 18.66
C LYS A 77 1.41 21.71 19.36
N LYS A 78 0.93 22.84 18.79
CA LYS A 78 -0.19 23.60 19.38
C LYS A 78 -1.50 22.80 19.43
N LEU A 79 -1.70 21.88 18.48
CA LEU A 79 -2.88 21.03 18.40
C LEU A 79 -2.64 19.64 18.99
N GLN A 80 -1.49 19.41 19.64
CA GLN A 80 -1.09 18.11 20.18
C GLN A 80 -1.30 16.98 19.16
N GLY A 81 -0.91 17.22 17.89
CA GLY A 81 -1.20 16.31 16.81
C GLY A 81 -0.30 16.53 15.60
N GLY A 82 -0.69 15.98 14.46
CA GLY A 82 -0.04 16.15 13.19
C GLY A 82 -1.00 16.10 12.02
N PHE A 83 -0.68 16.83 10.96
CA PHE A 83 -1.39 16.79 9.68
C PHE A 83 -0.61 16.00 8.67
N GLY A 84 -1.34 15.39 7.74
CA GLY A 84 -0.79 14.68 6.60
C GLY A 84 -1.62 14.89 5.34
N VAL A 85 -0.95 14.87 4.20
CA VAL A 85 -1.55 14.82 2.86
C VAL A 85 -0.88 13.69 2.11
N ASN A 86 -1.65 12.84 1.46
CA ASN A 86 -1.17 11.78 0.59
C ASN A 86 -1.90 11.88 -0.75
N ILE A 87 -1.14 11.85 -1.83
CA ILE A 87 -1.63 11.78 -3.20
C ILE A 87 -1.13 10.47 -3.78
N LEU A 88 -2.02 9.70 -4.37
CA LEU A 88 -1.71 8.44 -5.02
C LEU A 88 -2.36 8.42 -6.39
N ASN A 89 -1.62 7.94 -7.38
CA ASN A 89 -2.13 7.63 -8.71
C ASN A 89 -1.74 6.20 -9.07
N ASP A 90 -2.74 5.41 -9.44
CA ASP A 90 -2.58 4.02 -9.85
C ASP A 90 -3.12 3.82 -11.26
N ALA A 91 -2.23 3.50 -12.17
CA ALA A 91 -2.52 3.23 -13.57
C ALA A 91 -2.46 1.73 -13.84
N GLN A 92 -3.52 1.17 -14.39
CA GLN A 92 -3.67 -0.26 -14.65
C GLN A 92 -3.97 -0.47 -16.14
N GLY A 93 -3.43 -1.56 -16.71
CA GLY A 93 -3.70 -1.93 -18.09
C GLY A 93 -3.29 -0.86 -19.11
N ASN A 94 -2.06 -0.33 -19.00
CA ASN A 94 -1.56 0.74 -19.88
C ASN A 94 -2.45 2.01 -19.86
N ASN A 95 -2.83 2.47 -18.67
CA ASN A 95 -3.77 3.58 -18.44
C ASN A 95 -5.22 3.30 -18.92
N LEU A 96 -5.61 2.04 -19.09
CA LEU A 96 -7.01 1.70 -19.33
C LEU A 96 -7.88 2.10 -18.13
N LEU A 97 -7.43 1.75 -16.93
CA LEU A 97 -8.00 2.19 -15.66
C LEU A 97 -6.99 3.10 -14.94
N ASN A 98 -7.44 4.25 -14.48
CA ASN A 98 -6.65 5.16 -13.69
C ASN A 98 -7.41 5.57 -12.43
N SER A 99 -6.79 5.39 -11.27
CA SER A 99 -7.34 5.78 -9.97
C SER A 99 -6.45 6.84 -9.33
N MET A 100 -7.01 8.02 -9.08
CA MET A 100 -6.35 9.11 -8.37
C MET A 100 -7.00 9.31 -7.01
N GLN A 101 -6.19 9.37 -5.96
CA GLN A 101 -6.63 9.58 -4.58
C GLN A 101 -5.89 10.77 -3.98
N VAL A 102 -6.62 11.64 -3.31
CA VAL A 102 -6.07 12.74 -2.51
C VAL A 102 -6.64 12.64 -1.10
N ASN A 103 -5.79 12.39 -0.13
CA ASN A 103 -6.18 12.12 1.24
C ASN A 103 -5.60 13.18 2.18
N PHE A 104 -6.45 13.74 3.04
CA PHE A 104 -6.08 14.64 4.13
C PHE A 104 -6.27 13.93 5.45
N SER A 105 -5.26 13.93 6.30
CA SER A 105 -5.29 13.24 7.58
C SER A 105 -4.87 14.14 8.73
N TYR A 106 -5.46 13.89 9.89
CA TYR A 106 -5.08 14.51 11.16
C TYR A 106 -5.01 13.44 12.24
N ALA A 107 -3.93 13.47 13.02
CA ALA A 107 -3.76 12.57 14.16
C ALA A 107 -3.58 13.38 15.46
N VAL A 108 -4.30 12.96 16.50
CA VAL A 108 -4.14 13.47 17.87
C VAL A 108 -3.14 12.60 18.61
N TYR A 109 -2.30 13.21 19.44
CA TYR A 109 -1.26 12.54 20.23
C TYR A 109 -1.59 12.58 21.71
N LEU A 110 -1.63 11.40 22.32
CA LEU A 110 -1.83 11.22 23.75
C LEU A 110 -0.59 10.54 24.35
N GLN A 111 -0.01 11.12 25.37
CA GLN A 111 1.05 10.47 26.14
C GLN A 111 0.40 9.64 27.24
N LEU A 112 0.44 8.30 27.10
CA LEU A 112 -0.13 7.39 28.09
C LEU A 112 0.77 7.20 29.31
N SER A 113 2.11 7.20 29.07
CA SER A 113 3.13 7.11 30.10
C SER A 113 4.43 7.69 29.57
N GLU A 114 5.50 7.70 30.39
CA GLU A 114 6.84 8.14 29.95
C GLU A 114 7.35 7.40 28.70
N ASN A 115 6.97 6.13 28.54
CA ASN A 115 7.47 5.27 27.48
C ASN A 115 6.47 5.02 26.33
N TYR A 116 5.18 5.23 26.55
CA TYR A 116 4.13 4.89 25.57
C TYR A 116 3.35 6.11 25.12
N ARG A 117 3.13 6.18 23.81
CA ARG A 117 2.30 7.19 23.15
C ARG A 117 1.21 6.51 22.35
N LEU A 118 0.04 7.10 22.38
CA LEU A 118 -1.13 6.70 21.57
C LEU A 118 -1.43 7.82 20.59
N HIS A 119 -1.61 7.47 19.32
CA HIS A 119 -2.11 8.37 18.30
C HIS A 119 -3.47 7.84 17.80
N GLY A 120 -4.44 8.73 17.67
CA GLY A 120 -5.70 8.47 16.98
C GLY A 120 -5.76 9.33 15.73
N GLY A 121 -5.98 8.72 14.57
CA GLY A 121 -5.98 9.39 13.26
C GLY A 121 -7.34 9.32 12.59
N LEU A 122 -7.72 10.41 11.90
CA LEU A 122 -8.84 10.50 10.98
C LEU A 122 -8.33 10.95 9.62
N GLN A 123 -8.96 10.47 8.55
CA GLN A 123 -8.64 10.83 7.18
C GLN A 123 -9.91 11.03 6.38
N VAL A 124 -9.90 12.05 5.56
CA VAL A 124 -10.89 12.31 4.50
C VAL A 124 -10.18 12.20 3.17
N GLY A 125 -10.70 11.39 2.28
CA GLY A 125 -10.17 11.16 0.94
C GLY A 125 -11.14 11.58 -0.15
N TYR A 126 -10.61 12.14 -1.22
CA TYR A 126 -11.29 12.30 -2.50
C TYR A 126 -10.66 11.34 -3.49
N ASN A 127 -11.49 10.49 -4.09
CA ASN A 127 -11.07 9.48 -5.05
C ASN A 127 -11.75 9.75 -6.39
N GLN A 128 -10.97 9.66 -7.47
CA GLN A 128 -11.45 9.76 -8.84
C GLN A 128 -10.94 8.57 -9.62
N ASN A 129 -11.85 7.83 -10.23
CA ASN A 129 -11.53 6.71 -11.11
C ASN A 129 -11.94 7.05 -12.53
N SER A 130 -11.08 6.76 -13.49
CA SER A 130 -11.30 7.01 -14.90
C SER A 130 -11.05 5.74 -15.72
N LEU A 131 -11.91 5.53 -16.72
CA LEU A 131 -11.81 4.46 -17.69
C LEU A 131 -11.52 5.06 -19.08
N ASN A 132 -10.40 4.68 -19.68
CA ASN A 132 -10.06 5.11 -21.03
C ASN A 132 -10.82 4.28 -22.06
N THR A 133 -11.98 4.74 -22.44
CA THR A 133 -12.88 4.02 -23.37
C THR A 133 -12.32 3.84 -24.79
N SER A 134 -11.33 4.69 -25.18
CA SER A 134 -10.72 4.59 -26.52
C SER A 134 -9.88 3.31 -26.75
N GLN A 135 -9.52 2.63 -25.67
CA GLN A 135 -8.79 1.35 -25.72
C GLN A 135 -9.70 0.12 -25.65
N LEU A 136 -11.02 0.32 -25.49
CA LEU A 136 -11.97 -0.77 -25.38
C LEU A 136 -12.47 -1.17 -26.76
N VAL A 137 -12.38 -2.46 -27.05
CA VAL A 137 -12.94 -3.08 -28.26
C VAL A 137 -14.00 -4.08 -27.81
N PHE A 138 -15.23 -3.87 -28.25
CA PHE A 138 -16.35 -4.74 -27.94
C PHE A 138 -16.69 -5.64 -29.12
N ASN A 139 -17.34 -6.79 -28.89
CA ASN A 139 -17.68 -7.72 -29.93
C ASN A 139 -18.64 -7.14 -30.97
N ASP A 140 -19.47 -6.17 -30.61
CA ASP A 140 -20.40 -5.50 -31.50
C ASP A 140 -19.74 -4.45 -32.42
N ASN A 141 -18.47 -4.08 -32.13
CA ASN A 141 -17.64 -3.25 -33.01
C ASN A 141 -16.88 -4.07 -34.06
N LEU A 142 -16.75 -5.40 -33.87
CA LEU A 142 -15.91 -6.24 -34.70
C LEU A 142 -16.71 -6.80 -35.90
N ASP A 143 -16.42 -6.28 -37.08
CA ASP A 143 -16.89 -6.88 -38.33
C ASP A 143 -15.92 -7.99 -38.80
N PRO A 144 -16.38 -9.22 -39.08
CA PRO A 144 -15.53 -10.31 -39.52
C PRO A 144 -14.69 -10.02 -40.78
N ASN A 145 -15.13 -9.07 -41.60
CA ASN A 145 -14.49 -8.75 -42.89
C ASN A 145 -13.66 -7.44 -42.84
N TYR A 146 -14.05 -6.51 -41.99
CA TYR A 146 -13.49 -5.13 -41.98
C TYR A 146 -12.81 -4.75 -40.69
N GLY A 147 -12.83 -5.59 -39.66
CA GLY A 147 -12.24 -5.30 -38.36
C GLY A 147 -13.08 -4.37 -37.51
N ASP A 148 -12.47 -3.41 -36.82
CA ASP A 148 -13.16 -2.48 -35.93
C ASP A 148 -13.96 -1.44 -36.75
N HIS A 149 -15.27 -1.49 -36.70
CA HIS A 149 -16.19 -0.64 -37.43
C HIS A 149 -17.27 -0.03 -36.54
N GLY A 150 -17.00 1.18 -36.04
CA GLY A 150 -18.04 2.04 -35.48
C GLY A 150 -18.12 2.07 -33.96
N THR A 151 -19.17 2.69 -33.45
CA THR A 151 -19.42 2.86 -32.00
C THR A 151 -20.20 1.69 -31.45
N SER A 152 -19.66 1.05 -30.39
CA SER A 152 -20.34 -0.03 -29.66
C SER A 152 -21.60 0.47 -28.96
N GLN A 153 -22.66 -0.31 -28.99
CA GLN A 153 -23.86 -0.09 -28.18
C GLN A 153 -23.56 -0.29 -26.67
N GLU A 154 -22.62 -1.17 -26.35
CA GLU A 154 -22.15 -1.36 -24.98
C GLU A 154 -21.40 -0.12 -24.47
N LEU A 155 -20.59 0.51 -25.33
CA LEU A 155 -19.92 1.77 -25.00
C LEU A 155 -20.92 2.91 -24.76
N ALA A 156 -22.02 2.93 -25.50
CA ALA A 156 -23.08 3.93 -25.31
C ALA A 156 -23.83 3.79 -23.97
N LYS A 157 -23.75 2.64 -23.32
CA LYS A 157 -24.30 2.41 -21.96
C LYS A 157 -23.38 2.93 -20.87
N LEU A 158 -22.10 3.14 -21.15
CA LEU A 158 -21.15 3.78 -20.23
C LEU A 158 -21.45 5.28 -20.21
N THR A 159 -22.28 5.70 -19.29
CA THR A 159 -22.80 7.08 -19.25
C THR A 159 -21.73 8.07 -18.77
N ASP A 160 -20.83 7.63 -17.92
CA ASP A 160 -19.70 8.45 -17.44
C ASP A 160 -18.45 7.59 -17.26
N PRO A 161 -17.41 7.77 -18.12
CA PRO A 161 -16.15 7.05 -17.95
C PRO A 161 -15.37 7.48 -16.71
N ASN A 162 -15.86 8.48 -15.98
CA ASN A 162 -15.24 8.98 -14.76
C ASN A 162 -16.27 8.99 -13.64
N TYR A 163 -15.88 8.46 -12.48
CA TYR A 163 -16.66 8.65 -11.25
C TYR A 163 -15.76 9.07 -10.10
N SER A 164 -16.33 9.79 -9.16
CA SER A 164 -15.61 10.24 -7.98
C SER A 164 -16.45 10.08 -6.72
N PHE A 165 -15.77 9.90 -5.60
CA PHE A 165 -16.42 9.78 -4.29
C PHE A 165 -15.52 10.30 -3.19
N VAL A 166 -16.17 10.64 -2.07
CA VAL A 166 -15.49 10.99 -0.82
C VAL A 166 -15.47 9.77 0.09
N ASP A 167 -14.34 9.55 0.72
CA ASP A 167 -14.11 8.41 1.61
C ASP A 167 -13.59 8.86 2.97
N LEU A 168 -13.87 8.07 4.00
CA LEU A 168 -13.43 8.29 5.36
C LEU A 168 -12.60 7.10 5.85
N SER A 169 -11.53 7.39 6.58
CA SER A 169 -10.68 6.38 7.21
C SER A 169 -10.33 6.79 8.64
N THR A 170 -10.06 5.80 9.47
CA THR A 170 -9.60 6.02 10.85
C THR A 170 -8.51 5.04 11.22
N GLY A 171 -7.73 5.38 12.23
CA GLY A 171 -6.74 4.47 12.74
C GLY A 171 -6.19 4.86 14.10
N PHE A 172 -5.58 3.88 14.74
CA PHE A 172 -4.90 4.03 16.02
C PHE A 172 -3.49 3.47 15.93
N LEU A 173 -2.59 4.08 16.65
CA LEU A 173 -1.19 3.69 16.73
C LEU A 173 -0.71 3.87 18.16
N ILE A 174 -0.27 2.79 18.79
CA ILE A 174 0.44 2.85 20.07
C ILE A 174 1.89 2.46 19.84
N TYR A 175 2.82 3.22 20.40
CA TYR A 175 4.22 2.94 20.24
C TYR A 175 5.08 3.37 21.42
N SER A 176 6.23 2.74 21.50
CA SER A 176 7.34 3.07 22.39
C SER A 176 8.63 3.19 21.59
N LYS A 177 9.77 3.34 22.25
CA LYS A 177 11.08 3.36 21.59
C LYS A 177 11.46 2.05 20.89
N ARG A 178 10.83 0.93 21.24
CA ARG A 178 11.20 -0.41 20.77
C ARG A 178 10.11 -1.14 20.03
N ILE A 179 8.85 -0.88 20.33
CA ILE A 179 7.70 -1.57 19.75
C ILE A 179 6.66 -0.57 19.29
N PHE A 180 5.93 -0.94 18.28
CA PHE A 180 4.72 -0.25 17.86
C PHE A 180 3.67 -1.26 17.42
N TYR A 181 2.42 -0.89 17.61
CA TYR A 181 1.24 -1.60 17.16
C TYR A 181 0.23 -0.59 16.64
N GLY A 182 -0.38 -0.88 15.51
CA GLY A 182 -1.40 -0.02 14.94
C GLY A 182 -2.49 -0.82 14.25
N VAL A 183 -3.66 -0.20 14.18
CA VAL A 183 -4.83 -0.69 13.45
C VAL A 183 -5.42 0.45 12.65
N ALA A 184 -5.94 0.17 11.47
CA ALA A 184 -6.68 1.15 10.68
C ALA A 184 -7.84 0.50 9.94
N VAL A 185 -8.86 1.30 9.68
CA VAL A 185 -10.01 0.95 8.85
C VAL A 185 -10.15 2.05 7.80
N HIS A 186 -10.04 1.66 6.54
CA HIS A 186 -10.28 2.52 5.38
C HIS A 186 -11.65 2.20 4.78
N HIS A 187 -12.17 3.11 3.99
CA HIS A 187 -13.47 2.98 3.32
C HIS A 187 -14.64 2.78 4.30
N LEU A 188 -14.68 3.59 5.36
CA LEU A 188 -15.75 3.52 6.36
C LEU A 188 -17.13 3.74 5.75
N THR A 189 -17.20 4.55 4.70
CA THR A 189 -18.44 4.91 3.99
C THR A 189 -18.89 3.86 2.98
N GLU A 190 -18.04 2.87 2.64
CA GLU A 190 -18.27 1.88 1.59
C GLU A 190 -18.84 2.53 0.31
N PRO A 191 -18.12 3.49 -0.30
CA PRO A 191 -18.64 4.28 -1.40
C PRO A 191 -19.01 3.41 -2.60
N LYS A 192 -20.05 3.83 -3.32
CA LYS A 192 -20.46 3.16 -4.55
C LYS A 192 -19.42 3.39 -5.63
N GLN A 193 -19.09 2.32 -6.34
CA GLN A 193 -18.18 2.32 -7.49
C GLN A 193 -18.94 1.82 -8.72
N SER A 194 -19.31 2.70 -9.63
CA SER A 194 -19.97 2.32 -10.88
C SER A 194 -19.67 3.32 -11.99
N TYR A 195 -19.38 2.81 -13.17
CA TYR A 195 -19.29 3.57 -14.41
C TYR A 195 -20.65 3.71 -15.10
N TYR A 196 -21.69 3.05 -14.57
CA TYR A 196 -23.05 3.09 -15.09
C TYR A 196 -23.91 3.97 -14.20
N THR A 197 -24.69 4.88 -14.82
CA THR A 197 -25.71 5.67 -14.11
C THR A 197 -27.08 5.03 -14.32
N GLY A 198 -27.84 4.84 -13.24
CA GLY A 198 -29.27 4.45 -13.32
C GLY A 198 -29.54 2.95 -13.21
N GLN A 199 -28.56 2.09 -13.02
CA GLN A 199 -28.79 0.71 -12.63
C GLN A 199 -28.59 0.54 -11.10
N GLU A 200 -29.36 -0.36 -10.50
CA GLU A 200 -29.23 -0.78 -9.09
C GLU A 200 -27.96 -1.61 -8.85
N ASP A 201 -26.92 -1.38 -9.64
CA ASP A 201 -25.70 -2.14 -9.53
C ASP A 201 -24.93 -1.68 -8.29
N ILE A 202 -25.02 -2.52 -7.27
CA ILE A 202 -24.55 -2.26 -5.91
C ILE A 202 -23.08 -2.70 -5.81
N SER A 203 -22.23 -2.21 -6.71
CA SER A 203 -20.80 -2.35 -6.51
C SER A 203 -20.32 -1.30 -5.50
N THR A 204 -19.96 -1.75 -4.31
CA THR A 204 -19.39 -0.90 -3.27
C THR A 204 -17.94 -1.26 -3.05
N LEU A 205 -17.12 -0.26 -2.71
CA LEU A 205 -15.76 -0.47 -2.24
C LEU A 205 -15.80 -1.01 -0.81
N PRO A 206 -15.41 -2.28 -0.58
CA PRO A 206 -15.51 -2.85 0.76
C PRO A 206 -14.50 -2.21 1.70
N ARG A 207 -14.83 -2.16 2.99
CA ARG A 207 -13.91 -1.71 4.03
C ARG A 207 -12.62 -2.51 4.02
N LYS A 208 -11.52 -1.78 4.18
CA LYS A 208 -10.18 -2.38 4.33
C LYS A 208 -9.73 -2.27 5.77
N TYR A 209 -9.50 -3.39 6.38
CA TYR A 209 -8.96 -3.51 7.72
C TYR A 209 -7.47 -3.78 7.65
N SER A 210 -6.69 -3.08 8.44
CA SER A 210 -5.26 -3.32 8.58
C SER A 210 -4.83 -3.36 10.04
N ALA A 211 -3.97 -4.31 10.37
CA ALA A 211 -3.27 -4.37 11.64
C ALA A 211 -1.77 -4.51 11.36
N HIS A 212 -0.95 -3.76 12.07
CA HIS A 212 0.49 -3.78 11.88
C HIS A 212 1.21 -3.74 13.20
N PHE A 213 2.27 -4.50 13.28
CA PHE A 213 3.13 -4.64 14.43
C PHE A 213 4.58 -4.59 13.99
N GLY A 214 5.43 -4.00 14.82
CA GLY A 214 6.87 -4.07 14.65
C GLY A 214 7.62 -3.85 15.95
N ALA A 215 8.81 -4.43 16.00
CA ALA A 215 9.71 -4.27 17.11
C ALA A 215 11.12 -4.01 16.62
N ARG A 216 11.97 -3.47 17.49
CA ARG A 216 13.37 -3.21 17.23
C ARG A 216 14.22 -3.71 18.39
N PHE A 217 15.17 -4.57 18.08
CA PHE A 217 16.10 -5.16 19.03
C PHE A 217 17.55 -4.81 18.68
N PRO A 218 18.25 -4.06 19.53
CA PRO A 218 19.68 -3.84 19.34
C PRO A 218 20.43 -5.13 19.65
N VAL A 219 21.33 -5.54 18.74
CA VAL A 219 22.20 -6.72 18.90
C VAL A 219 23.59 -6.26 19.32
N TYR A 220 24.07 -6.80 20.43
CA TYR A 220 25.41 -6.53 20.97
C TYR A 220 26.33 -7.75 20.76
N LEU A 221 27.60 -7.51 20.53
CA LEU A 221 28.59 -8.58 20.54
C LEU A 221 28.90 -8.99 21.98
N TYR A 222 29.05 -10.30 22.19
CA TYR A 222 29.50 -10.85 23.47
C TYR A 222 30.84 -10.20 23.90
N GLY A 223 30.91 -9.71 25.12
CA GLY A 223 32.08 -9.03 25.63
C GLY A 223 32.29 -7.58 25.19
N HIS A 224 31.42 -7.04 24.34
CA HIS A 224 31.49 -5.65 23.90
C HIS A 224 30.19 -4.90 24.21
N TYR A 225 30.28 -3.75 24.86
CA TYR A 225 29.16 -2.86 25.14
C TYR A 225 28.68 -2.07 23.90
N ARG A 226 29.39 -2.20 22.76
CA ARG A 226 29.02 -1.48 21.52
C ARG A 226 27.97 -2.25 20.75
N LYS A 227 26.88 -1.60 20.43
CA LYS A 227 25.83 -2.10 19.55
C LYS A 227 26.41 -2.46 18.18
N LYS A 228 26.12 -3.68 17.69
CA LYS A 228 26.61 -4.15 16.40
C LYS A 228 25.67 -3.77 15.26
N PHE A 229 24.38 -4.01 15.42
CA PHE A 229 23.30 -3.70 14.47
C PHE A 229 21.94 -3.80 15.15
N ASP A 230 20.88 -3.36 14.48
CA ASP A 230 19.50 -3.55 14.91
C ASP A 230 18.84 -4.64 14.08
N ILE A 231 18.00 -5.44 14.73
CA ILE A 231 17.06 -6.36 14.09
C ILE A 231 15.65 -5.85 14.34
N SER A 232 14.84 -5.79 13.28
CA SER A 232 13.47 -5.30 13.35
C SER A 232 12.50 -6.28 12.70
N PRO A 233 11.90 -7.21 13.46
CA PRO A 233 10.79 -8.02 12.99
C PRO A 233 9.53 -7.17 12.85
N GLN A 234 8.76 -7.44 11.79
CA GLN A 234 7.53 -6.71 11.49
C GLN A 234 6.48 -7.64 10.90
N LEU A 235 5.22 -7.29 11.13
CA LEU A 235 4.05 -8.03 10.67
C LEU A 235 2.97 -7.04 10.23
N ILE A 236 2.33 -7.32 9.10
CA ILE A 236 1.16 -6.59 8.61
C ILE A 236 0.11 -7.59 8.18
N ILE A 237 -1.11 -7.37 8.62
CA ILE A 237 -2.28 -8.16 8.25
C ILE A 237 -3.28 -7.19 7.62
N GLN A 238 -3.80 -7.53 6.45
CA GLN A 238 -4.77 -6.72 5.73
C GLN A 238 -5.91 -7.60 5.22
N SER A 239 -7.12 -7.05 5.23
CA SER A 239 -8.32 -7.71 4.69
C SER A 239 -9.23 -6.66 4.05
N GLN A 240 -9.67 -6.91 2.81
CA GLN A 240 -10.61 -6.07 2.06
C GLN A 240 -11.50 -6.96 1.20
N GLY A 241 -12.78 -7.07 1.53
CA GLY A 241 -13.68 -8.01 0.87
C GLY A 241 -13.12 -9.44 0.93
N ASN A 242 -12.93 -10.05 -0.24
CA ASN A 242 -12.34 -11.39 -0.36
C ASN A 242 -10.80 -11.40 -0.34
N PHE A 243 -10.18 -10.23 -0.44
CA PHE A 243 -8.73 -10.12 -0.38
C PHE A 243 -8.22 -10.15 1.05
N GLN A 244 -7.30 -11.06 1.32
CA GLN A 244 -6.72 -11.26 2.63
C GLN A 244 -5.22 -11.49 2.48
N GLN A 245 -4.42 -10.72 3.21
CA GLN A 245 -2.97 -10.74 3.06
C GLN A 245 -2.28 -10.64 4.41
N ILE A 246 -1.25 -11.45 4.59
CA ILE A 246 -0.30 -11.38 5.69
C ILE A 246 1.08 -11.13 5.10
N ASN A 247 1.74 -10.07 5.57
CA ASN A 247 3.13 -9.79 5.25
C ASN A 247 3.92 -9.82 6.56
N TYR A 248 4.98 -10.58 6.60
CA TYR A 248 5.90 -10.61 7.74
C TYR A 248 7.34 -10.66 7.26
N GLY A 249 8.21 -10.02 8.00
CA GLY A 249 9.59 -9.89 7.58
C GLY A 249 10.52 -9.41 8.67
N LEU A 250 11.77 -9.34 8.31
CA LEU A 250 12.86 -8.97 9.18
C LEU A 250 13.78 -7.98 8.46
N PHE A 251 14.10 -6.89 9.15
CA PHE A 251 15.14 -5.94 8.74
C PHE A 251 16.37 -6.06 9.64
N ALA A 252 17.53 -5.90 9.04
CA ALA A 252 18.78 -5.67 9.75
C ALA A 252 19.34 -4.30 9.34
N THR A 253 19.65 -3.45 10.31
CA THR A 253 20.15 -2.10 10.05
C THR A 253 21.45 -1.83 10.78
N LYS A 254 22.44 -1.29 10.03
CA LYS A 254 23.73 -0.88 10.57
C LYS A 254 24.22 0.38 9.84
N PHE A 255 24.62 1.41 10.58
CA PHE A 255 25.15 2.67 10.04
C PHE A 255 24.26 3.34 8.97
N GLY A 256 22.94 3.18 9.12
CA GLY A 256 21.96 3.67 8.14
C GLY A 256 21.70 2.73 6.98
N LEU A 257 22.57 1.76 6.68
CA LEU A 257 22.31 0.72 5.69
C LEU A 257 21.31 -0.29 6.27
N THR A 258 20.24 -0.55 5.54
CA THR A 258 19.19 -1.51 5.91
C THR A 258 19.06 -2.56 4.82
N GLY A 259 19.02 -3.81 5.23
CA GLY A 259 18.66 -4.94 4.37
C GLY A 259 17.56 -5.75 5.03
N GLY A 260 16.67 -6.34 4.24
CA GLY A 260 15.57 -7.11 4.80
C GLY A 260 14.94 -8.07 3.82
N THR A 261 14.18 -8.98 4.37
CA THR A 261 13.36 -9.93 3.61
C THR A 261 11.96 -10.00 4.20
N TRP A 262 10.96 -10.11 3.33
CA TRP A 262 9.56 -10.25 3.69
C TRP A 262 8.94 -11.40 2.92
N PHE A 263 7.93 -11.99 3.53
CA PHE A 263 7.10 -13.02 2.95
C PHE A 263 5.66 -12.50 2.89
N ARG A 264 5.06 -12.63 1.73
CA ARG A 264 3.66 -12.30 1.47
C ARG A 264 2.88 -13.57 1.25
N GLN A 265 1.78 -13.73 1.97
CA GLN A 265 0.88 -14.87 1.81
C GLN A 265 -0.58 -14.44 2.07
N ASN A 266 -1.52 -15.24 1.59
CA ASN A 266 -2.92 -15.10 1.95
C ASN A 266 -3.26 -15.84 3.26
N PHE A 267 -4.48 -15.68 3.78
CA PHE A 267 -4.92 -16.38 5.00
C PHE A 267 -5.01 -17.90 4.81
N GLY A 268 -5.13 -18.39 3.58
CA GLY A 268 -5.03 -19.81 3.25
C GLY A 268 -3.61 -20.37 3.22
N LEU A 269 -2.63 -19.64 3.76
CA LEU A 269 -1.21 -19.97 3.83
C LEU A 269 -0.56 -20.24 2.46
N ARG A 270 -1.11 -19.67 1.40
CA ARG A 270 -0.49 -19.73 0.07
C ARG A 270 0.43 -18.52 -0.09
N TYR A 271 1.70 -18.81 -0.33
CA TYR A 271 2.69 -17.78 -0.61
C TYR A 271 2.44 -17.11 -1.96
N ASP A 272 2.50 -15.79 -1.96
CA ASP A 272 2.36 -14.97 -3.16
C ASP A 272 3.73 -14.44 -3.62
N ALA A 273 4.52 -13.88 -2.70
CA ALA A 273 5.82 -13.32 -3.02
C ALA A 273 6.83 -13.45 -1.87
N VAL A 274 8.10 -13.51 -2.25
CA VAL A 274 9.26 -13.24 -1.39
C VAL A 274 9.82 -11.89 -1.80
N ILE A 275 9.98 -10.98 -0.84
CA ILE A 275 10.39 -9.60 -1.08
C ILE A 275 11.78 -9.41 -0.49
N LEU A 276 12.72 -8.95 -1.31
CA LEU A 276 14.02 -8.50 -0.86
C LEU A 276 14.05 -6.98 -0.86
N LEU A 277 14.64 -6.40 0.19
CA LEU A 277 14.69 -4.96 0.38
C LEU A 277 16.10 -4.55 0.78
N VAL A 278 16.55 -3.44 0.19
CA VAL A 278 17.78 -2.75 0.54
C VAL A 278 17.49 -1.25 0.63
N GLY A 279 18.11 -0.58 1.58
CA GLY A 279 17.93 0.84 1.73
C GLY A 279 19.05 1.50 2.50
N PHE A 280 19.06 2.80 2.42
CA PHE A 280 19.99 3.64 3.15
C PHE A 280 19.26 4.84 3.74
N MET A 281 19.53 5.13 5.01
CA MET A 281 18.98 6.26 5.72
C MET A 281 20.10 7.14 6.27
N LYS A 282 19.98 8.44 6.04
CA LYS A 282 20.82 9.48 6.61
C LYS A 282 19.95 10.47 7.40
N GLU A 283 20.56 11.44 8.09
CA GLU A 283 19.86 12.39 8.96
C GLU A 283 18.66 13.10 8.31
N SER A 284 18.76 13.40 7.01
CA SER A 284 17.78 14.21 6.26
C SER A 284 17.06 13.48 5.15
N TRP A 285 17.43 12.25 4.82
CA TRP A 285 16.79 11.49 3.76
C TRP A 285 16.93 9.99 3.95
N GLN A 286 16.02 9.25 3.32
CA GLN A 286 16.00 7.80 3.27
C GLN A 286 15.68 7.37 1.85
N PHE A 287 16.43 6.41 1.34
CA PHE A 287 16.19 5.71 0.07
C PHE A 287 15.98 4.24 0.35
N MET A 288 14.98 3.64 -0.29
CA MET A 288 14.70 2.21 -0.21
C MET A 288 14.36 1.67 -1.60
N TYR A 289 14.86 0.48 -1.88
CA TYR A 289 14.49 -0.32 -3.05
C TYR A 289 14.04 -1.69 -2.61
N SER A 290 12.97 -2.21 -3.20
CA SER A 290 12.56 -3.60 -3.00
C SER A 290 12.20 -4.27 -4.32
N TYR A 291 12.38 -5.58 -4.34
CA TYR A 291 11.97 -6.43 -5.43
C TYR A 291 11.18 -7.63 -4.89
N ASP A 292 9.96 -7.81 -5.43
CA ASP A 292 9.08 -8.90 -5.08
C ASP A 292 9.26 -10.04 -6.10
N PHE A 293 9.78 -11.15 -5.65
CA PHE A 293 9.82 -12.39 -6.41
C PHE A 293 8.46 -13.08 -6.29
N THR A 294 7.68 -13.10 -7.37
CA THR A 294 6.41 -13.83 -7.41
C THR A 294 6.67 -15.32 -7.30
N VAL A 295 6.05 -15.99 -6.32
CA VAL A 295 6.16 -17.44 -6.10
C VAL A 295 4.84 -18.17 -6.32
N SER A 296 3.75 -17.44 -6.59
CA SER A 296 2.44 -17.96 -6.94
C SER A 296 2.38 -18.50 -8.37
N GLY A 297 1.19 -18.89 -8.84
CA GLY A 297 0.98 -19.41 -10.20
C GLY A 297 1.43 -18.50 -11.34
N LEU A 298 1.67 -17.20 -11.07
CA LEU A 298 2.19 -16.21 -12.04
C LEU A 298 3.73 -16.16 -12.11
N ARG A 299 4.43 -17.10 -11.49
CA ARG A 299 5.88 -17.10 -11.28
C ARG A 299 6.71 -16.92 -12.56
N GLY A 300 6.27 -17.46 -13.70
CA GLY A 300 7.03 -17.42 -14.97
C GLY A 300 6.86 -16.12 -15.74
N ASP A 301 5.70 -15.53 -15.69
CA ASP A 301 5.26 -14.51 -16.63
C ASP A 301 5.20 -13.09 -16.03
N SER A 302 5.09 -12.97 -14.71
CA SER A 302 4.87 -11.69 -14.04
C SER A 302 6.06 -10.73 -14.09
N GLY A 303 7.29 -11.19 -14.30
CA GLY A 303 8.49 -10.34 -14.23
C GLY A 303 8.75 -9.71 -12.85
N GLY A 304 8.01 -10.15 -11.81
CA GLY A 304 8.14 -9.62 -10.45
C GLY A 304 7.59 -8.19 -10.29
N THR A 305 7.93 -7.56 -9.15
CA THR A 305 7.51 -6.19 -8.83
C THR A 305 8.67 -5.40 -8.25
N SER A 306 8.93 -4.22 -8.81
CA SER A 306 9.94 -3.29 -8.31
C SER A 306 9.29 -2.11 -7.61
N GLU A 307 9.85 -1.70 -6.48
CA GLU A 307 9.38 -0.55 -5.73
C GLU A 307 10.56 0.29 -5.23
N ILE A 308 10.46 1.60 -5.45
CA ILE A 308 11.45 2.59 -5.03
C ILE A 308 10.75 3.60 -4.13
N SER A 309 11.39 3.96 -3.02
CA SER A 309 10.92 5.07 -2.18
C SER A 309 12.05 6.01 -1.79
N LEU A 310 11.69 7.28 -1.62
CA LEU A 310 12.55 8.35 -1.20
C LEU A 310 11.81 9.22 -0.19
N SER A 311 12.40 9.40 0.99
CA SER A 311 11.84 10.26 2.03
C SER A 311 12.84 11.34 2.42
N PHE A 312 12.34 12.56 2.60
CA PHE A 312 13.11 13.71 3.06
C PHE A 312 12.57 14.20 4.40
N PHE A 313 13.46 14.43 5.35
CA PHE A 313 13.16 15.00 6.66
C PHE A 313 13.67 16.42 6.69
N LEU A 314 12.76 17.40 6.76
CA LEU A 314 13.10 18.83 6.62
C LEU A 314 13.75 19.42 7.86
N LYS A 315 13.82 18.67 8.95
CA LYS A 315 14.54 19.03 10.20
C LYS A 315 15.20 17.78 10.76
N LYS A 316 16.20 17.96 11.63
CA LYS A 316 16.79 16.83 12.37
C LYS A 316 15.73 16.16 13.24
N ILE A 317 15.64 14.85 13.13
CA ILE A 317 14.68 14.05 13.88
C ILE A 317 15.13 14.04 15.37
N ASP A 318 14.22 14.38 16.28
CA ASP A 318 14.50 14.32 17.71
C ASP A 318 14.49 12.85 18.18
N LYS A 319 15.63 12.40 18.72
CA LYS A 319 15.83 11.03 19.20
C LYS A 319 14.84 10.56 20.26
N LYS A 320 14.25 11.49 21.02
CA LYS A 320 13.29 11.16 22.09
C LYS A 320 11.88 10.84 21.57
N GLN A 321 11.58 11.21 20.32
CA GLN A 321 10.22 11.15 19.78
C GLN A 321 10.06 10.15 18.61
N GLN A 322 11.09 9.37 18.30
CA GLN A 322 11.12 8.51 17.12
C GLN A 322 10.30 7.24 17.29
N LEU A 323 9.54 6.90 16.24
CA LEU A 323 9.03 5.56 16.01
C LEU A 323 10.20 4.55 15.83
N PRO A 324 10.06 3.29 16.26
CA PRO A 324 11.14 2.31 16.19
C PRO A 324 11.80 2.17 14.82
N PHE A 325 11.05 2.27 13.73
CA PHE A 325 11.58 2.10 12.37
C PHE A 325 12.32 3.32 11.80
N TYR A 326 12.23 4.50 12.43
CA TYR A 326 13.03 5.68 12.05
C TYR A 326 14.27 5.88 12.93
N ASN A 327 14.45 5.08 13.94
CA ASN A 327 15.50 5.24 14.95
C ASN A 327 16.82 4.55 14.56
N HIS A 328 17.11 4.46 13.26
CA HIS A 328 18.27 3.72 12.75
C HIS A 328 19.60 4.50 12.76
N TYR A 329 19.55 5.79 13.09
CA TYR A 329 20.71 6.69 12.96
C TYR A 329 21.39 7.02 14.30
N GLU A 330 21.58 6.06 15.20
CA GLU A 330 22.11 6.35 16.54
C GLU A 330 23.62 6.20 16.73
N GLU A 331 24.42 5.86 15.76
CA GLU A 331 25.86 5.84 15.99
C GLU A 331 26.59 6.84 15.11
N LYS A 332 26.98 7.98 15.72
CA LYS A 332 28.18 8.70 15.31
C LYS A 332 29.32 7.68 15.23
N PHE A 333 30.04 7.62 14.12
CA PHE A 333 31.38 7.08 14.10
C PHE A 333 32.12 7.62 15.33
N GLY A 334 32.31 6.77 16.32
CA GLY A 334 33.18 7.11 17.45
C GLY A 334 34.58 7.17 16.91
N MET A 335 35.00 8.34 16.47
CA MET A 335 36.37 8.73 16.54
C MET A 335 36.56 9.24 17.95
N ASN A 336 37.13 8.42 18.80
CA ASN A 336 38.03 8.71 19.91
C ASN A 336 39.08 7.63 19.95
#